data_03904a68c5670b13d1d808fae298b62e
#
_entry.id   03904a68c5670b13d1d808fae298b62e
#
_cell.length_a   1.000
_cell.length_b   1.000
_cell.length_c   1.000
_cell.angle_alpha   90.00
_cell.angle_beta   90.00
_cell.angle_gamma   90.00
#
_symmetry.space_group_name_H-M   'P 1'
#
loop_
_entity.id
_entity.type
_entity.pdbx_description
1 polymer ?
#
loop_
_entity_poly.entity_id
_entity_poly.type
_entity_poly.pdbx_seq_one_letter_code
_entity_poly.pdbx_strand_id
1 'polypeptide(L)'
;MSNYTVEKMEQIQQLLDGAVKVGKLAELEAQEAEKNASISENVVDLLKETQITRLLLPKKYGGPQIDLKTFAKIIRTVSYYNVSAGWLTYLFPLHNTLPSYLPPKSRDEVVNQGGLICDVFAPVGKAERDGDGFRISGTYNFASGVLFSDWVGLGVVMEHPDSDRPEFCMPIIPISEVTVVKNWDTFGLRGTGSNQVIADNVYVPLDRILRLEVMDSTRRPPEKDYDTEYPFYHVPFFSAFYIGFANIALGGAERALAEFKQLTEKRVRLMDNTRESESPRSQRVIAEATTEFRTAEALMEKYIQMLENYENENERTPGPAEFFAIRTKIIKSCVDIVVRLLLTLGGAALYKGGPIELILRDLISVGTHKTSLYEDSVASYGKELFGFNGETLG
;
A
#
# COMPACT_ATOMS: atom_id res chain seq x y z
N MET A 1 4.14 23.96 9.56
CA MET A 1 3.69 23.20 10.74
C MET A 1 2.17 23.27 10.76
N SER A 2 1.48 22.15 10.52
CA SER A 2 0.02 22.13 10.58
C SER A 2 -0.42 22.46 12.01
N ASN A 3 -1.19 23.54 12.16
CA ASN A 3 -1.81 23.92 13.42
C ASN A 3 -2.97 22.96 13.71
N TYR A 4 -2.66 21.73 14.14
CA TYR A 4 -3.70 20.82 14.60
C TYR A 4 -4.31 21.32 15.93
N THR A 5 -5.63 21.20 16.05
CA THR A 5 -6.32 21.36 17.33
C THR A 5 -5.88 20.26 18.30
N VAL A 6 -6.02 20.48 19.60
CA VAL A 6 -5.72 19.48 20.65
C VAL A 6 -6.48 18.19 20.38
N GLU A 7 -7.77 18.28 20.05
CA GLU A 7 -8.63 17.14 19.71
C GLU A 7 -8.09 16.33 18.51
N LYS A 8 -7.60 17.00 17.45
CA LYS A 8 -7.00 16.32 16.29
C LYS A 8 -5.70 15.62 16.66
N MET A 9 -4.90 16.20 17.55
CA MET A 9 -3.66 15.58 18.04
C MET A 9 -3.96 14.34 18.88
N GLU A 10 -4.97 14.38 19.76
CA GLU A 10 -5.42 13.22 20.52
C GLU A 10 -5.94 12.11 19.62
N GLN A 11 -6.75 12.44 18.60
CA GLN A 11 -7.21 11.48 17.60
C GLN A 11 -6.04 10.81 16.88
N ILE A 12 -5.06 11.56 16.41
CA ILE A 12 -3.87 11.01 15.74
C ILE A 12 -3.10 10.08 16.68
N GLN A 13 -2.93 10.47 17.95
CA GLN A 13 -2.24 9.62 18.93
C GLN A 13 -2.99 8.30 19.17
N GLN A 14 -4.32 8.33 19.29
CA GLN A 14 -5.14 7.11 19.41
C GLN A 14 -4.98 6.18 18.21
N LEU A 15 -4.95 6.73 16.99
CA LEU A 15 -4.73 5.94 15.78
C LEU A 15 -3.33 5.31 15.73
N LEU A 16 -2.30 6.05 16.18
CA LEU A 16 -0.93 5.53 16.26
C LEU A 16 -0.80 4.43 17.33
N ASP A 17 -1.45 4.60 18.47
CA ASP A 17 -1.52 3.56 19.51
C ASP A 17 -2.26 2.32 19.01
N GLY A 18 -3.32 2.52 18.24
CA GLY A 18 -4.03 1.46 17.51
C GLY A 18 -3.11 0.71 16.54
N ALA A 19 -2.31 1.43 15.76
CA ALA A 19 -1.35 0.83 14.82
C ALA A 19 -0.30 -0.04 15.54
N VAL A 20 0.17 0.40 16.70
CA VAL A 20 1.09 -0.41 17.54
C VAL A 20 0.41 -1.69 18.03
N LYS A 21 -0.86 -1.60 18.47
CA LYS A 21 -1.62 -2.79 18.91
C LYS A 21 -1.81 -3.79 17.77
N VAL A 22 -2.24 -3.32 16.60
CA VAL A 22 -2.40 -4.14 15.39
C VAL A 22 -1.09 -4.79 15.00
N GLY A 23 -0.01 -4.01 14.94
CA GLY A 23 1.31 -4.53 14.58
C GLY A 23 1.78 -5.63 15.53
N LYS A 24 1.67 -5.43 16.84
CA LYS A 24 2.06 -6.43 17.84
C LYS A 24 1.24 -7.72 17.77
N LEU A 25 -0.07 -7.62 17.51
CA LEU A 25 -0.93 -8.79 17.31
C LEU A 25 -0.51 -9.55 16.04
N ALA A 26 -0.30 -8.83 14.95
CA ALA A 26 0.14 -9.42 13.68
C ALA A 26 1.54 -10.08 13.78
N GLU A 27 2.44 -9.51 14.59
CA GLU A 27 3.74 -10.12 14.89
C GLU A 27 3.58 -11.43 15.69
N LEU A 28 2.73 -11.44 16.71
CA LEU A 28 2.45 -12.62 17.53
C LEU A 28 1.88 -13.78 16.68
N GLU A 29 1.02 -13.47 15.71
CA GLU A 29 0.34 -14.43 14.85
C GLU A 29 1.07 -14.66 13.50
N ALA A 30 2.29 -14.11 13.31
CA ALA A 30 2.99 -14.14 12.03
C ALA A 30 3.22 -15.55 11.45
N GLN A 31 3.56 -16.53 12.30
CA GLN A 31 3.79 -17.92 11.85
C GLN A 31 2.48 -18.59 11.38
N GLU A 32 1.37 -18.28 12.01
CA GLU A 32 0.06 -18.77 11.58
C GLU A 32 -0.37 -18.10 10.28
N ALA A 33 -0.14 -16.81 10.14
CA ALA A 33 -0.37 -16.06 8.89
C ALA A 33 0.46 -16.63 7.73
N GLU A 34 1.73 -16.99 7.96
CA GLU A 34 2.58 -17.68 6.98
C GLU A 34 1.99 -19.02 6.55
N LYS A 35 1.52 -19.82 7.50
CA LYS A 35 0.93 -21.14 7.23
C LYS A 35 -0.39 -21.03 6.44
N ASN A 36 -1.25 -20.11 6.86
CA ASN A 36 -2.60 -19.95 6.30
C ASN A 36 -2.62 -19.07 5.04
N ALA A 37 -1.47 -18.48 4.66
CA ALA A 37 -1.35 -17.50 3.57
C ALA A 37 -2.36 -16.35 3.70
N SER A 38 -2.63 -15.92 4.92
CA SER A 38 -3.54 -14.83 5.27
C SER A 38 -3.31 -14.40 6.72
N ILE A 39 -3.37 -13.11 7.05
CA ILE A 39 -3.51 -12.69 8.45
C ILE A 39 -4.79 -13.26 9.05
N SER A 40 -4.89 -13.27 10.37
CA SER A 40 -6.06 -13.77 11.07
C SER A 40 -7.24 -12.79 11.05
N GLU A 41 -8.44 -13.29 11.31
CA GLU A 41 -9.62 -12.47 11.55
C GLU A 41 -9.42 -11.51 12.74
N ASN A 42 -8.72 -11.94 13.80
CA ASN A 42 -8.41 -11.09 14.96
C ASN A 42 -7.66 -9.81 14.57
N VAL A 43 -6.67 -9.93 13.68
CA VAL A 43 -5.90 -8.77 13.18
C VAL A 43 -6.79 -7.83 12.37
N VAL A 44 -7.67 -8.38 11.53
CA VAL A 44 -8.61 -7.57 10.72
C VAL A 44 -9.65 -6.89 11.60
N ASP A 45 -10.19 -7.59 12.59
CA ASP A 45 -11.14 -7.03 13.54
C ASP A 45 -10.50 -5.88 14.33
N LEU A 46 -9.26 -6.06 14.79
CA LEU A 46 -8.53 -4.99 15.46
C LEU A 46 -8.23 -3.80 14.54
N LEU A 47 -7.98 -4.01 13.23
CA LEU A 47 -7.89 -2.95 12.23
C LEU A 47 -9.21 -2.16 12.12
N LYS A 48 -10.35 -2.84 12.17
CA LYS A 48 -11.69 -2.23 12.15
C LYS A 48 -11.96 -1.46 13.47
N GLU A 49 -11.74 -2.09 14.61
CA GLU A 49 -11.96 -1.50 15.95
C GLU A 49 -11.13 -0.22 16.17
N THR A 50 -9.89 -0.22 15.70
CA THR A 50 -9.00 0.95 15.76
C THR A 50 -9.26 1.98 14.67
N GLN A 51 -10.29 1.78 13.83
CA GLN A 51 -10.66 2.62 12.69
C GLN A 51 -9.55 2.77 11.61
N ILE A 52 -8.55 1.93 11.63
CA ILE A 52 -7.44 1.99 10.67
C ILE A 52 -7.95 1.71 9.25
N THR A 53 -8.96 0.85 9.07
CA THR A 53 -9.55 0.59 7.75
C THR A 53 -10.27 1.80 7.14
N ARG A 54 -10.49 2.88 7.90
CA ARG A 54 -11.27 4.06 7.50
C ARG A 54 -10.47 5.36 7.49
N LEU A 55 -9.15 5.31 7.67
CA LEU A 55 -8.26 6.46 7.88
C LEU A 55 -8.46 7.61 6.89
N LEU A 56 -8.63 7.29 5.61
CA LEU A 56 -8.79 8.24 4.52
C LEU A 56 -10.26 8.49 4.13
N LEU A 57 -11.21 7.84 4.80
CA LEU A 57 -12.61 8.07 4.52
C LEU A 57 -13.01 9.47 5.02
N PRO A 58 -13.73 10.27 4.22
CA PRO A 58 -14.19 11.59 4.62
C PRO A 58 -15.03 11.58 5.90
N LYS A 59 -14.96 12.66 6.68
CA LYS A 59 -15.73 12.83 7.94
C LYS A 59 -17.23 12.62 7.77
N LYS A 60 -17.78 13.09 6.64
CA LYS A 60 -19.21 12.90 6.32
C LYS A 60 -19.64 11.44 6.23
N TYR A 61 -18.69 10.51 6.00
CA TYR A 61 -18.90 9.07 6.00
C TYR A 61 -18.38 8.40 7.28
N GLY A 62 -18.11 9.18 8.33
CA GLY A 62 -17.64 8.70 9.63
C GLY A 62 -16.19 8.25 9.64
N GLY A 63 -15.35 8.73 8.73
CA GLY A 63 -13.92 8.48 8.72
C GLY A 63 -13.12 9.54 9.49
N PRO A 64 -11.88 9.23 9.91
CA PRO A 64 -11.01 10.18 10.59
C PRO A 64 -10.49 11.29 9.66
N GLN A 65 -10.51 11.08 8.35
CA GLN A 65 -10.02 12.03 7.32
C GLN A 65 -8.62 12.55 7.68
N ILE A 66 -7.67 11.62 7.86
CA ILE A 66 -6.29 11.98 8.23
C ILE A 66 -5.49 12.50 7.02
N ASP A 67 -4.40 13.18 7.32
CA ASP A 67 -3.42 13.62 6.32
C ASP A 67 -2.48 12.49 5.89
N LEU A 68 -1.81 12.68 4.75
CA LEU A 68 -0.92 11.67 4.15
C LEU A 68 0.30 11.36 5.01
N LYS A 69 0.81 12.33 5.78
CA LYS A 69 1.95 12.12 6.67
C LYS A 69 1.58 11.21 7.84
N THR A 70 0.42 11.42 8.44
CA THR A 70 -0.13 10.55 9.49
C THR A 70 -0.41 9.17 8.93
N PHE A 71 -0.99 9.06 7.74
CA PHE A 71 -1.24 7.80 7.06
C PHE A 71 0.06 7.00 6.82
N ALA A 72 1.09 7.65 6.28
CA ALA A 72 2.41 7.06 6.08
C ALA A 72 3.00 6.52 7.38
N LYS A 73 2.89 7.29 8.48
CA LYS A 73 3.39 6.88 9.79
C LYS A 73 2.66 5.65 10.35
N ILE A 74 1.34 5.57 10.18
CA ILE A 74 0.53 4.40 10.60
C ILE A 74 0.95 3.15 9.83
N ILE A 75 1.07 3.24 8.50
CA ILE A 75 1.53 2.13 7.66
C ILE A 75 2.90 1.63 8.11
N ARG A 76 3.86 2.55 8.26
CA ARG A 76 5.22 2.23 8.71
C ARG A 76 5.23 1.57 10.08
N THR A 77 4.39 2.06 11.02
CA THR A 77 4.29 1.50 12.37
C THR A 77 3.83 0.04 12.34
N VAL A 78 2.77 -0.30 11.60
CA VAL A 78 2.32 -1.70 11.49
C VAL A 78 3.36 -2.55 10.77
N SER A 79 3.94 -2.03 9.68
CA SER A 79 4.95 -2.75 8.88
C SER A 79 6.25 -3.04 9.64
N TYR A 80 6.59 -2.25 10.66
CA TYR A 80 7.69 -2.51 11.57
C TYR A 80 7.53 -3.86 12.30
N TYR A 81 6.30 -4.21 12.65
CA TYR A 81 5.98 -5.47 13.32
C TYR A 81 5.70 -6.61 12.34
N ASN A 82 4.94 -6.33 11.28
CA ASN A 82 4.56 -7.33 10.27
C ASN A 82 4.31 -6.64 8.92
N VAL A 83 5.10 -6.98 7.92
CA VAL A 83 5.06 -6.37 6.58
C VAL A 83 3.77 -6.69 5.84
N SER A 84 3.28 -7.94 5.93
CA SER A 84 2.01 -8.35 5.32
C SER A 84 0.80 -7.64 5.92
N ALA A 85 0.76 -7.47 7.27
CA ALA A 85 -0.27 -6.68 7.93
C ALA A 85 -0.17 -5.19 7.57
N GLY A 86 1.05 -4.66 7.44
CA GLY A 86 1.29 -3.32 6.93
C GLY A 86 0.75 -3.10 5.52
N TRP A 87 0.84 -4.11 4.65
CA TRP A 87 0.25 -4.10 3.32
C TRP A 87 -1.27 -3.91 3.36
N LEU A 88 -1.99 -4.63 4.22
CA LEU A 88 -3.44 -4.48 4.36
C LEU A 88 -3.83 -3.21 5.12
N THR A 89 -3.00 -2.75 6.08
CA THR A 89 -3.14 -1.44 6.74
C THR A 89 -3.07 -0.28 5.75
N TYR A 90 -2.33 -0.44 4.67
CA TYR A 90 -2.26 0.51 3.57
C TYR A 90 -3.45 0.39 2.62
N LEU A 91 -3.78 -0.81 2.17
CA LEU A 91 -4.76 -1.01 1.12
C LEU A 91 -6.20 -0.72 1.57
N PHE A 92 -6.66 -1.26 2.69
CA PHE A 92 -8.05 -1.08 3.10
C PHE A 92 -8.48 0.38 3.21
N PRO A 93 -7.73 1.30 3.86
CA PRO A 93 -8.13 2.71 3.90
C PRO A 93 -8.20 3.37 2.52
N LEU A 94 -7.30 3.02 1.62
CA LEU A 94 -7.26 3.57 0.27
C LEU A 94 -8.41 3.05 -0.60
N HIS A 95 -8.63 1.73 -0.60
CA HIS A 95 -9.72 1.14 -1.35
C HIS A 95 -11.08 1.66 -0.85
N ASN A 96 -11.22 1.88 0.45
CA ASN A 96 -12.43 2.45 1.03
C ASN A 96 -12.68 3.92 0.62
N THR A 97 -11.74 4.60 -0.04
CA THR A 97 -11.98 5.91 -0.66
C THR A 97 -12.63 5.82 -2.03
N LEU A 98 -12.48 4.70 -2.73
CA LEU A 98 -12.96 4.53 -4.11
C LEU A 98 -14.46 4.86 -4.28
N PRO A 99 -15.36 4.41 -3.38
CA PRO A 99 -16.78 4.76 -3.50
C PRO A 99 -17.07 6.26 -3.47
N SER A 100 -16.19 7.08 -2.90
CA SER A 100 -16.38 8.55 -2.89
C SER A 100 -16.47 9.15 -4.29
N TYR A 101 -15.96 8.45 -5.29
CA TYR A 101 -15.96 8.87 -6.69
C TYR A 101 -17.15 8.31 -7.50
N LEU A 102 -18.00 7.49 -6.88
CA LEU A 102 -19.25 7.01 -7.48
C LEU A 102 -20.38 8.04 -7.32
N PRO A 103 -21.42 7.96 -8.16
CA PRO A 103 -22.67 8.69 -7.94
C PRO A 103 -23.27 8.40 -6.56
N PRO A 104 -24.03 9.36 -5.96
CA PRO A 104 -24.48 9.26 -4.56
C PRO A 104 -25.15 7.96 -4.18
N LYS A 105 -26.05 7.45 -5.02
CA LYS A 105 -26.80 6.22 -4.74
C LYS A 105 -25.86 5.01 -4.57
N SER A 106 -24.98 4.79 -5.55
CA SER A 106 -24.07 3.64 -5.55
C SER A 106 -22.97 3.80 -4.50
N ARG A 107 -22.48 5.03 -4.30
CA ARG A 107 -21.58 5.34 -3.19
C ARG A 107 -22.19 4.97 -1.85
N ASP A 108 -23.43 5.43 -1.57
CA ASP A 108 -24.08 5.20 -0.29
C ASP A 108 -24.38 3.70 -0.07
N GLU A 109 -24.68 2.97 -1.13
CA GLU A 109 -24.81 1.50 -1.10
C GLU A 109 -23.50 0.84 -0.60
N VAL A 110 -22.38 1.18 -1.20
CA VAL A 110 -21.09 0.57 -0.87
C VAL A 110 -20.57 1.03 0.50
N VAL A 111 -20.67 2.33 0.83
CA VAL A 111 -20.15 2.89 2.08
C VAL A 111 -20.99 2.50 3.29
N ASN A 112 -22.34 2.51 3.17
CA ASN A 112 -23.24 2.26 4.30
C ASN A 112 -23.29 0.79 4.71
N GLN A 113 -22.95 -0.15 3.85
CA GLN A 113 -22.77 -1.54 4.22
C GLN A 113 -21.53 -1.77 5.11
N GLY A 114 -20.68 -0.73 5.29
CA GLY A 114 -19.57 -0.75 6.24
C GLY A 114 -18.46 -1.73 5.92
N GLY A 115 -18.47 -2.28 4.72
CA GLY A 115 -17.59 -3.35 4.29
C GLY A 115 -16.18 -2.88 3.90
N LEU A 116 -15.28 -3.85 3.78
CA LEU A 116 -13.96 -3.62 3.22
C LEU A 116 -14.00 -3.83 1.70
N ILE A 117 -13.18 -3.08 1.01
CA ILE A 117 -13.00 -3.19 -0.44
C ILE A 117 -11.59 -3.69 -0.71
N CYS A 118 -11.46 -4.68 -1.59
CA CYS A 118 -10.20 -5.01 -2.27
C CYS A 118 -10.28 -4.64 -3.74
N ASP A 119 -9.16 -4.62 -4.42
CA ASP A 119 -9.17 -4.37 -5.86
C ASP A 119 -8.08 -5.14 -6.62
N VAL A 120 -8.23 -5.16 -7.93
CA VAL A 120 -7.20 -5.52 -8.90
C VAL A 120 -7.25 -4.51 -10.05
N PHE A 121 -6.33 -3.55 -10.07
CA PHE A 121 -6.26 -2.53 -11.12
C PHE A 121 -5.93 -3.10 -12.52
N ALA A 122 -5.25 -4.25 -12.61
CA ALA A 122 -4.88 -4.81 -13.91
C ALA A 122 -6.11 -5.01 -14.80
N PRO A 123 -6.17 -4.40 -16.01
CA PRO A 123 -7.36 -4.46 -16.87
C PRO A 123 -7.36 -5.74 -17.71
N VAL A 124 -7.45 -6.88 -17.04
CA VAL A 124 -7.38 -8.22 -17.68
C VAL A 124 -8.74 -8.78 -18.09
N GLY A 125 -9.82 -8.18 -17.61
CA GLY A 125 -11.18 -8.62 -17.89
C GLY A 125 -11.79 -7.96 -19.12
N LYS A 126 -12.97 -8.47 -19.49
CA LYS A 126 -13.83 -7.94 -20.55
C LYS A 126 -15.07 -7.32 -19.94
N ALA A 127 -15.56 -6.24 -20.56
CA ALA A 127 -16.82 -5.60 -20.23
C ALA A 127 -17.68 -5.55 -21.51
N GLU A 128 -18.85 -6.18 -21.48
CA GLU A 128 -19.79 -6.21 -22.58
C GLU A 128 -21.05 -5.45 -22.18
N ARG A 129 -21.53 -4.52 -23.04
CA ARG A 129 -22.72 -3.71 -22.73
C ARG A 129 -23.96 -4.57 -22.60
N ASP A 130 -24.72 -4.35 -21.52
CA ASP A 130 -26.01 -5.01 -21.26
C ASP A 130 -27.00 -4.00 -20.67
N GLY A 131 -27.89 -3.47 -21.51
CA GLY A 131 -28.86 -2.46 -21.13
C GLY A 131 -28.23 -1.17 -20.62
N ASP A 132 -28.51 -0.84 -19.37
CA ASP A 132 -28.00 0.34 -18.63
C ASP A 132 -26.72 0.06 -17.82
N GLY A 133 -26.10 -1.13 -18.04
CA GLY A 133 -24.88 -1.55 -17.38
C GLY A 133 -23.99 -2.37 -18.28
N PHE A 134 -23.13 -3.18 -17.65
CA PHE A 134 -22.16 -4.04 -18.33
C PHE A 134 -22.08 -5.42 -17.68
N ARG A 135 -21.79 -6.44 -18.50
CA ARG A 135 -21.41 -7.77 -18.08
C ARG A 135 -19.89 -7.85 -17.98
N ILE A 136 -19.40 -8.20 -16.80
CA ILE A 136 -17.96 -8.29 -16.51
C ILE A 136 -17.56 -9.76 -16.44
N SER A 137 -16.51 -10.10 -17.19
CA SER A 137 -15.92 -11.44 -17.18
C SER A 137 -14.40 -11.35 -17.15
N GLY A 138 -13.75 -12.14 -16.29
CA GLY A 138 -12.28 -12.18 -16.22
C GLY A 138 -11.77 -12.96 -15.04
N THR A 139 -10.46 -13.26 -15.11
CA THR A 139 -9.72 -13.91 -14.03
C THR A 139 -8.65 -12.95 -13.54
N TYR A 140 -8.76 -12.52 -12.30
CA TYR A 140 -7.95 -11.49 -11.69
C TYR A 140 -7.11 -12.06 -10.57
N ASN A 141 -5.78 -11.95 -10.67
CA ASN A 141 -4.85 -12.37 -9.63
C ASN A 141 -4.50 -11.19 -8.72
N PHE A 142 -4.01 -11.50 -7.53
CA PHE A 142 -3.45 -10.52 -6.58
C PHE A 142 -4.50 -9.63 -5.88
N ALA A 143 -5.72 -10.12 -5.64
CA ALA A 143 -6.74 -9.41 -4.86
C ALA A 143 -6.38 -9.46 -3.36
N SER A 144 -5.54 -8.53 -2.91
CA SER A 144 -5.05 -8.47 -1.52
C SER A 144 -6.20 -8.21 -0.55
N GLY A 145 -6.28 -9.02 0.52
CA GLY A 145 -7.32 -8.89 1.55
C GLY A 145 -8.72 -9.35 1.11
N VAL A 146 -8.85 -10.01 -0.04
CA VAL A 146 -10.16 -10.43 -0.60
C VAL A 146 -10.95 -11.35 0.34
N LEU A 147 -10.26 -12.12 1.20
CA LEU A 147 -10.92 -13.02 2.15
C LEU A 147 -11.72 -12.26 3.24
N PHE A 148 -11.47 -10.97 3.42
CA PHE A 148 -12.07 -10.10 4.42
C PHE A 148 -12.91 -8.99 3.81
N SER A 149 -12.95 -8.93 2.47
CA SER A 149 -13.62 -7.86 1.73
C SER A 149 -15.07 -8.21 1.43
N ASP A 150 -15.93 -7.21 1.42
CA ASP A 150 -17.33 -7.32 1.03
C ASP A 150 -17.55 -6.92 -0.42
N TRP A 151 -16.62 -6.12 -0.94
CA TRP A 151 -16.63 -5.61 -2.31
C TRP A 151 -15.27 -5.81 -2.98
N VAL A 152 -15.28 -5.92 -4.31
CA VAL A 152 -14.07 -5.96 -5.13
C VAL A 152 -14.17 -5.01 -6.31
N GLY A 153 -13.12 -4.21 -6.52
CA GLY A 153 -12.91 -3.43 -7.72
C GLY A 153 -12.10 -4.21 -8.75
N LEU A 154 -12.60 -4.35 -9.98
CA LEU A 154 -11.93 -5.12 -11.02
C LEU A 154 -11.62 -4.25 -12.24
N GLY A 155 -10.33 -4.09 -12.58
CA GLY A 155 -9.88 -3.28 -13.71
C GLY A 155 -10.34 -3.83 -15.07
N VAL A 156 -10.88 -2.97 -15.92
CA VAL A 156 -11.25 -3.27 -17.30
C VAL A 156 -10.94 -2.07 -18.21
N VAL A 157 -10.68 -2.35 -19.49
CA VAL A 157 -10.76 -1.30 -20.53
C VAL A 157 -12.09 -1.49 -21.24
N MET A 158 -12.90 -0.44 -21.30
CA MET A 158 -14.25 -0.50 -21.83
C MET A 158 -14.67 0.79 -22.55
N GLU A 159 -15.63 0.69 -23.45
CA GLU A 159 -16.31 1.84 -24.08
C GLU A 159 -17.33 2.39 -23.09
N HIS A 160 -16.94 3.44 -22.34
CA HIS A 160 -17.84 4.13 -21.42
C HIS A 160 -18.76 5.08 -22.21
N PRO A 161 -20.09 5.16 -21.89
CA PRO A 161 -21.03 6.03 -22.62
C PRO A 161 -20.65 7.52 -22.68
N ASP A 162 -19.91 8.01 -21.69
CA ASP A 162 -19.47 9.41 -21.61
C ASP A 162 -18.05 9.62 -22.18
N SER A 163 -17.55 8.68 -23.01
CA SER A 163 -16.22 8.76 -23.60
C SER A 163 -16.25 8.42 -25.07
N ASP A 164 -15.44 9.15 -25.86
CA ASP A 164 -15.28 8.91 -27.30
C ASP A 164 -14.25 7.80 -27.62
N ARG A 165 -13.63 7.22 -26.59
CA ARG A 165 -12.61 6.16 -26.70
C ARG A 165 -12.73 5.17 -25.54
N PRO A 166 -12.20 3.95 -25.71
CA PRO A 166 -12.08 3.02 -24.57
C PRO A 166 -11.30 3.67 -23.41
N GLU A 167 -11.80 3.50 -22.19
CA GLU A 167 -11.23 4.05 -20.98
C GLU A 167 -10.88 2.96 -19.99
N PHE A 168 -9.92 3.26 -19.13
CA PHE A 168 -9.61 2.43 -17.97
C PHE A 168 -10.64 2.68 -16.87
N CYS A 169 -11.45 1.66 -16.60
CA CYS A 169 -12.54 1.68 -15.64
C CYS A 169 -12.39 0.58 -14.59
N MET A 170 -13.12 0.75 -13.49
CA MET A 170 -13.16 -0.22 -12.40
C MET A 170 -14.62 -0.41 -11.94
N PRO A 171 -15.30 -1.47 -12.40
CA PRO A 171 -16.52 -1.96 -11.80
C PRO A 171 -16.33 -2.33 -10.33
N ILE A 172 -17.24 -1.90 -9.44
CA ILE A 172 -17.28 -2.29 -8.03
C ILE A 172 -18.36 -3.33 -7.85
N ILE A 173 -17.97 -4.53 -7.44
CA ILE A 173 -18.79 -5.75 -7.45
C ILE A 173 -18.87 -6.32 -6.02
N PRO A 174 -20.05 -6.76 -5.53
CA PRO A 174 -20.15 -7.52 -4.28
C PRO A 174 -19.32 -8.81 -4.35
N ILE A 175 -18.62 -9.15 -3.28
CA ILE A 175 -17.84 -10.42 -3.25
C ILE A 175 -18.72 -11.64 -3.46
N SER A 176 -20.00 -11.57 -3.05
CA SER A 176 -20.96 -12.66 -3.25
C SER A 176 -21.28 -12.98 -4.72
N GLU A 177 -20.96 -12.07 -5.65
CA GLU A 177 -21.22 -12.23 -7.09
C GLU A 177 -20.00 -12.73 -7.87
N VAL A 178 -18.85 -12.93 -7.21
CA VAL A 178 -17.62 -13.44 -7.81
C VAL A 178 -17.15 -14.72 -7.12
N THR A 179 -16.27 -15.46 -7.78
CA THR A 179 -15.64 -16.64 -7.18
C THR A 179 -14.24 -16.29 -6.69
N VAL A 180 -13.98 -16.51 -5.40
CA VAL A 180 -12.63 -16.37 -4.81
C VAL A 180 -11.95 -17.73 -4.81
N VAL A 181 -10.81 -17.83 -5.49
CA VAL A 181 -9.99 -19.06 -5.55
C VAL A 181 -8.78 -18.89 -4.64
N LYS A 182 -8.71 -19.68 -3.58
CA LYS A 182 -7.59 -19.66 -2.63
C LYS A 182 -6.35 -20.29 -3.27
N ASN A 183 -5.49 -19.45 -3.84
CA ASN A 183 -4.29 -19.88 -4.56
C ASN A 183 -3.04 -19.07 -4.19
N TRP A 184 -3.07 -18.30 -3.09
CA TRP A 184 -1.98 -17.44 -2.66
C TRP A 184 -0.88 -18.25 -1.93
N ASP A 185 -0.09 -19.02 -2.71
CA ASP A 185 1.07 -19.75 -2.20
C ASP A 185 2.36 -19.17 -2.77
N THR A 186 2.89 -18.16 -2.10
CA THR A 186 3.96 -17.28 -2.58
C THR A 186 5.19 -17.31 -1.69
N PHE A 187 6.28 -16.77 -2.22
CA PHE A 187 7.57 -16.63 -1.53
C PHE A 187 7.51 -15.68 -0.32
N GLY A 188 6.81 -14.54 -0.45
CA GLY A 188 6.61 -13.54 0.60
C GLY A 188 5.28 -12.84 0.46
N LEU A 189 4.97 -11.92 1.38
CA LEU A 189 3.66 -11.30 1.54
C LEU A 189 2.52 -12.33 1.68
N ARG A 190 2.82 -13.50 2.26
CA ARG A 190 1.85 -14.58 2.40
C ARG A 190 0.63 -14.15 3.22
N GLY A 191 0.86 -13.39 4.30
CA GLY A 191 -0.21 -12.89 5.17
C GLY A 191 -1.20 -11.94 4.48
N THR A 192 -0.96 -11.47 3.26
CA THR A 192 -1.89 -10.58 2.54
C THR A 192 -3.11 -11.30 1.97
N GLY A 193 -3.05 -12.62 1.81
CA GLY A 193 -4.16 -13.38 1.23
C GLY A 193 -4.57 -12.92 -0.16
N SER A 194 -3.60 -12.55 -1.02
CA SER A 194 -3.84 -11.92 -2.33
C SER A 194 -4.34 -12.93 -3.36
N ASN A 195 -5.46 -13.53 -3.07
CA ASN A 195 -6.04 -14.62 -3.85
C ASN A 195 -6.58 -14.18 -5.21
N GLN A 196 -6.94 -15.15 -6.03
CA GLN A 196 -7.55 -14.94 -7.34
C GLN A 196 -9.05 -14.71 -7.21
N VAL A 197 -9.57 -13.80 -8.05
CA VAL A 197 -11.01 -13.52 -8.22
C VAL A 197 -11.40 -13.85 -9.65
N ILE A 198 -12.52 -14.56 -9.82
CA ILE A 198 -13.13 -14.85 -11.11
C ILE A 198 -14.50 -14.19 -11.16
N ALA A 199 -14.67 -13.26 -12.10
CA ALA A 199 -15.96 -12.74 -12.50
C ALA A 199 -16.43 -13.52 -13.73
N ASP A 200 -17.63 -14.09 -13.67
CA ASP A 200 -18.22 -14.86 -14.78
C ASP A 200 -19.57 -14.25 -15.14
N ASN A 201 -19.55 -13.39 -16.17
CA ASN A 201 -20.74 -12.73 -16.70
C ASN A 201 -21.54 -11.92 -15.65
N VAL A 202 -20.84 -11.25 -14.74
CA VAL A 202 -21.44 -10.48 -13.63
C VAL A 202 -22.00 -9.16 -14.15
N TYR A 203 -23.27 -8.88 -13.90
CA TYR A 203 -23.89 -7.60 -14.26
C TYR A 203 -23.51 -6.51 -13.28
N VAL A 204 -23.02 -5.38 -13.80
CA VAL A 204 -22.70 -4.18 -13.01
C VAL A 204 -23.41 -2.97 -13.62
N PRO A 205 -24.26 -2.26 -12.87
CA PRO A 205 -24.88 -1.05 -13.35
C PRO A 205 -23.84 0.04 -13.58
N LEU A 206 -24.09 0.92 -14.57
CA LEU A 206 -23.15 1.98 -14.95
C LEU A 206 -22.74 2.89 -13.79
N ASP A 207 -23.64 3.15 -12.86
CA ASP A 207 -23.40 3.99 -11.69
C ASP A 207 -22.51 3.34 -10.60
N ARG A 208 -22.13 2.05 -10.75
CA ARG A 208 -21.11 1.38 -9.94
C ARG A 208 -19.77 1.16 -10.67
N ILE A 209 -19.54 1.86 -11.77
CA ILE A 209 -18.31 1.79 -12.55
C ILE A 209 -17.52 3.09 -12.38
N LEU A 210 -16.32 2.98 -11.79
CA LEU A 210 -15.37 4.09 -11.66
C LEU A 210 -14.63 4.31 -12.98
N ARG A 211 -14.53 5.56 -13.40
CA ARG A 211 -13.68 6.01 -14.51
C ARG A 211 -12.35 6.46 -13.93
N LEU A 212 -11.33 5.58 -13.95
CA LEU A 212 -10.07 5.80 -13.24
C LEU A 212 -9.27 6.99 -13.78
N GLU A 213 -9.28 7.21 -15.10
CA GLU A 213 -8.61 8.36 -15.71
C GLU A 213 -9.28 9.68 -15.31
N VAL A 214 -10.61 9.71 -15.23
CA VAL A 214 -11.35 10.88 -14.77
C VAL A 214 -11.08 11.15 -13.30
N MET A 215 -11.07 10.09 -12.49
CA MET A 215 -10.77 10.18 -11.06
C MET A 215 -9.36 10.75 -10.82
N ASP A 216 -8.34 10.26 -11.54
CA ASP A 216 -6.97 10.76 -11.39
C ASP A 216 -6.81 12.20 -11.86
N SER A 217 -7.44 12.57 -12.98
CA SER A 217 -7.37 13.92 -13.54
C SER A 217 -8.13 14.97 -12.72
N THR A 218 -9.34 14.63 -12.24
CA THR A 218 -10.15 15.53 -11.41
C THR A 218 -9.71 15.55 -9.95
N ARG A 219 -9.21 14.43 -9.45
CA ARG A 219 -8.75 14.20 -8.06
C ARG A 219 -9.85 14.36 -7.00
N ARG A 220 -11.02 14.81 -7.37
CA ARG A 220 -12.12 15.20 -6.48
C ARG A 220 -13.37 14.38 -6.79
N PRO A 221 -14.19 14.11 -5.76
CA PRO A 221 -15.50 13.51 -5.97
C PRO A 221 -16.35 14.27 -6.99
N PRO A 222 -17.25 13.61 -7.74
CA PRO A 222 -18.13 14.26 -8.70
C PRO A 222 -19.19 15.15 -8.02
N GLU A 223 -19.49 14.92 -6.76
CA GLU A 223 -20.38 15.78 -5.97
C GLU A 223 -19.72 17.12 -5.64
N LYS A 224 -20.51 18.19 -5.67
CA LYS A 224 -20.05 19.53 -5.30
C LYS A 224 -19.92 19.73 -3.78
N ASP A 225 -20.60 18.92 -2.99
CA ASP A 225 -20.60 18.96 -1.52
C ASP A 225 -19.57 17.98 -0.94
N TYR A 226 -18.30 18.28 -1.15
CA TYR A 226 -17.18 17.60 -0.50
C TYR A 226 -16.34 18.60 0.30
N ASP A 227 -15.58 18.11 1.28
CA ASP A 227 -14.66 18.95 2.06
C ASP A 227 -13.50 19.43 1.17
N THR A 228 -13.55 20.70 0.78
CA THR A 228 -12.54 21.32 -0.08
C THR A 228 -11.19 21.49 0.60
N GLU A 229 -11.13 21.37 1.92
CA GLU A 229 -9.89 21.47 2.70
C GLU A 229 -9.23 20.08 2.91
N TYR A 230 -9.85 18.99 2.42
CA TYR A 230 -9.28 17.65 2.59
C TYR A 230 -8.04 17.44 1.71
N PRO A 231 -6.82 17.31 2.28
CA PRO A 231 -5.60 17.26 1.49
C PRO A 231 -5.54 16.15 0.45
N PHE A 232 -6.22 15.02 0.68
CA PHE A 232 -6.27 13.91 -0.26
C PHE A 232 -6.90 14.28 -1.62
N TYR A 233 -7.79 15.29 -1.65
CA TYR A 233 -8.41 15.77 -2.87
C TYR A 233 -7.57 16.79 -3.65
N HIS A 234 -6.38 17.15 -3.15
CA HIS A 234 -5.47 18.13 -3.75
C HIS A 234 -4.19 17.49 -4.32
N VAL A 235 -4.11 16.16 -4.30
CA VAL A 235 -2.95 15.40 -4.75
C VAL A 235 -3.30 14.48 -5.91
N PRO A 236 -2.35 14.11 -6.79
CA PRO A 236 -2.60 13.12 -7.83
C PRO A 236 -2.98 11.79 -7.19
N PHE A 237 -4.12 11.22 -7.60
CA PHE A 237 -4.69 10.04 -6.96
C PHE A 237 -3.70 8.88 -6.93
N PHE A 238 -3.15 8.50 -8.09
CA PHE A 238 -2.23 7.37 -8.15
C PHE A 238 -0.91 7.62 -7.40
N SER A 239 -0.36 8.85 -7.42
CA SER A 239 0.84 9.15 -6.65
C SER A 239 0.59 9.06 -5.15
N ALA A 240 -0.57 9.53 -4.67
CA ALA A 240 -0.99 9.37 -3.28
C ALA A 240 -1.35 7.91 -2.96
N PHE A 241 -2.02 7.22 -3.89
CA PHE A 241 -2.37 5.81 -3.75
C PHE A 241 -1.13 4.95 -3.49
N TYR A 242 -0.05 5.15 -4.23
CA TYR A 242 1.14 4.31 -4.10
C TYR A 242 2.10 4.69 -2.95
N ILE A 243 1.75 5.64 -2.08
CA ILE A 243 2.57 6.06 -0.93
C ILE A 243 2.90 4.89 0.02
N GLY A 244 2.01 3.89 0.09
CA GLY A 244 2.12 2.78 1.03
C GLY A 244 3.32 1.89 0.78
N PHE A 245 3.63 1.56 -0.47
CA PHE A 245 4.72 0.62 -0.79
C PHE A 245 6.08 1.02 -0.18
N ALA A 246 6.44 2.31 -0.28
CA ALA A 246 7.67 2.82 0.31
C ALA A 246 7.63 2.80 1.84
N ASN A 247 6.47 3.13 2.46
CA ASN A 247 6.33 3.12 3.91
C ASN A 247 6.32 1.70 4.49
N ILE A 248 5.78 0.72 3.77
CA ILE A 248 5.88 -0.69 4.11
C ILE A 248 7.35 -1.14 4.11
N ALA A 249 8.09 -0.78 3.06
CA ALA A 249 9.51 -1.12 2.96
C ALA A 249 10.35 -0.46 4.05
N LEU A 250 10.09 0.81 4.37
CA LEU A 250 10.74 1.52 5.46
C LEU A 250 10.46 0.85 6.83
N GLY A 251 9.21 0.48 7.12
CA GLY A 251 8.86 -0.21 8.36
C GLY A 251 9.60 -1.54 8.53
N GLY A 252 9.62 -2.36 7.49
CA GLY A 252 10.35 -3.63 7.49
C GLY A 252 11.86 -3.45 7.63
N ALA A 253 12.46 -2.50 6.91
CA ALA A 253 13.90 -2.22 7.00
C ALA A 253 14.31 -1.67 8.38
N GLU A 254 13.48 -0.81 8.98
CA GLU A 254 13.68 -0.32 10.34
C GLU A 254 13.70 -1.46 11.36
N ARG A 255 12.78 -2.40 11.25
CA ARG A 255 12.76 -3.60 12.09
C ARG A 255 13.98 -4.47 11.86
N ALA A 256 14.38 -4.68 10.61
CA ALA A 256 15.55 -5.50 10.30
C ALA A 256 16.84 -4.90 10.89
N LEU A 257 16.99 -3.58 10.89
CA LEU A 257 18.11 -2.89 11.55
C LEU A 257 18.10 -3.11 13.07
N ALA A 258 16.92 -3.03 13.71
CA ALA A 258 16.78 -3.28 15.15
C ALA A 258 17.12 -4.73 15.51
N GLU A 259 16.64 -5.70 14.74
CA GLU A 259 16.92 -7.13 14.90
C GLU A 259 18.40 -7.44 14.69
N PHE A 260 19.01 -6.88 13.63
CA PHE A 260 20.43 -7.05 13.38
C PHE A 260 21.27 -6.56 14.56
N LYS A 261 20.98 -5.39 15.08
CA LYS A 261 21.65 -4.83 16.26
C LYS A 261 21.54 -5.77 17.45
N GLN A 262 20.32 -6.20 17.79
CA GLN A 262 20.05 -7.08 18.93
C GLN A 262 20.76 -8.43 18.81
N LEU A 263 20.70 -9.05 17.62
CA LEU A 263 21.35 -10.34 17.35
C LEU A 263 22.88 -10.22 17.41
N THR A 264 23.43 -9.15 16.87
CA THR A 264 24.88 -8.89 16.86
C THR A 264 25.41 -8.63 18.28
N GLU A 265 24.68 -7.91 19.13
CA GLU A 265 25.02 -7.66 20.51
C GLU A 265 25.03 -8.93 21.38
N LYS A 266 24.13 -9.89 21.09
CA LYS A 266 24.01 -11.15 21.84
C LYS A 266 24.99 -12.23 21.37
N ARG A 267 25.45 -12.18 20.13
CA ARG A 267 26.28 -13.22 19.51
C ARG A 267 27.73 -13.13 19.96
N VAL A 268 28.26 -14.26 20.45
CA VAL A 268 29.69 -14.45 20.72
C VAL A 268 30.29 -15.31 19.61
N ARG A 269 31.43 -14.92 19.08
CA ARG A 269 32.16 -15.64 18.04
C ARG A 269 32.88 -16.82 18.64
N LEU A 270 32.68 -18.00 18.06
CA LEU A 270 33.25 -19.25 18.60
C LEU A 270 34.78 -19.34 18.47
N MET A 271 35.38 -18.67 17.48
CA MET A 271 36.79 -18.81 17.16
C MET A 271 37.69 -17.98 18.07
N ASP A 272 37.26 -16.80 18.50
CA ASP A 272 38.06 -15.83 19.26
C ASP A 272 37.38 -15.37 20.56
N ASN A 273 36.20 -15.90 20.86
CA ASN A 273 35.40 -15.56 22.03
C ASN A 273 35.08 -14.06 22.18
N THR A 274 35.09 -13.31 21.06
CA THR A 274 34.72 -11.89 21.03
C THR A 274 33.25 -11.71 20.71
N ARG A 275 32.63 -10.60 21.11
CA ARG A 275 31.27 -10.27 20.71
C ARG A 275 31.24 -9.87 19.22
N GLU A 276 30.23 -10.31 18.50
CA GLU A 276 30.09 -9.95 17.09
C GLU A 276 29.92 -8.43 16.89
N SER A 277 29.33 -7.71 17.86
CA SER A 277 29.22 -6.25 17.89
C SER A 277 30.58 -5.53 17.96
N GLU A 278 31.64 -6.18 18.41
CA GLU A 278 33.01 -5.66 18.44
C GLU A 278 33.74 -5.86 17.10
N SER A 279 33.16 -6.64 16.18
CA SER A 279 33.70 -6.87 14.86
C SER A 279 33.69 -5.60 14.00
N PRO A 280 34.82 -5.16 13.42
CA PRO A 280 34.85 -4.02 12.50
C PRO A 280 33.89 -4.20 11.30
N ARG A 281 33.67 -5.45 10.87
CA ARG A 281 32.72 -5.80 9.81
C ARG A 281 31.30 -5.43 10.20
N SER A 282 30.84 -5.89 11.39
CA SER A 282 29.48 -5.63 11.86
C SER A 282 29.25 -4.15 12.18
N GLN A 283 30.26 -3.47 12.73
CA GLN A 283 30.24 -2.03 12.99
C GLN A 283 30.10 -1.22 11.69
N ARG A 284 30.85 -1.59 10.64
CA ARG A 284 30.74 -0.95 9.33
C ARG A 284 29.36 -1.21 8.72
N VAL A 285 28.89 -2.44 8.72
CA VAL A 285 27.58 -2.80 8.12
C VAL A 285 26.42 -2.04 8.76
N ILE A 286 26.36 -1.98 10.10
CA ILE A 286 25.26 -1.27 10.77
C ILE A 286 25.33 0.25 10.50
N ALA A 287 26.52 0.83 10.43
CA ALA A 287 26.70 2.25 10.15
C ALA A 287 26.26 2.59 8.71
N GLU A 288 26.74 1.83 7.71
CA GLU A 288 26.38 2.01 6.30
C GLU A 288 24.88 1.81 6.10
N ALA A 289 24.29 0.71 6.61
CA ALA A 289 22.89 0.41 6.49
C ALA A 289 21.99 1.47 7.16
N THR A 290 22.40 1.97 8.34
CA THR A 290 21.65 3.05 9.03
C THR A 290 21.72 4.35 8.22
N THR A 291 22.87 4.70 7.66
CA THR A 291 23.02 5.92 6.85
C THR A 291 22.17 5.84 5.57
N GLU A 292 22.18 4.68 4.89
CA GLU A 292 21.33 4.45 3.73
C GLU A 292 19.84 4.49 4.06
N PHE A 293 19.45 3.91 5.20
CA PHE A 293 18.08 3.99 5.71
C PHE A 293 17.64 5.44 5.95
N ARG A 294 18.49 6.27 6.58
CA ARG A 294 18.21 7.71 6.78
C ARG A 294 18.06 8.46 5.46
N THR A 295 18.81 8.07 4.43
CA THR A 295 18.64 8.62 3.08
C THR A 295 17.27 8.25 2.49
N ALA A 296 16.83 7.01 2.66
CA ALA A 296 15.51 6.57 2.22
C ALA A 296 14.37 7.28 2.98
N GLU A 297 14.53 7.52 4.30
CA GLU A 297 13.59 8.33 5.08
C GLU A 297 13.48 9.77 4.55
N ALA A 298 14.61 10.42 4.29
CA ALA A 298 14.61 11.78 3.75
C ALA A 298 13.95 11.87 2.37
N LEU A 299 14.14 10.84 1.53
CA LEU A 299 13.42 10.74 0.25
C LEU A 299 11.91 10.57 0.45
N MET A 300 11.47 9.82 1.47
CA MET A 300 10.04 9.68 1.77
C MET A 300 9.44 10.99 2.28
N GLU A 301 10.14 11.73 3.11
CA GLU A 301 9.72 13.07 3.53
C GLU A 301 9.58 14.01 2.33
N LYS A 302 10.56 13.98 1.39
CA LYS A 302 10.48 14.74 0.15
C LYS A 302 9.28 14.33 -0.70
N TYR A 303 8.99 13.04 -0.82
CA TYR A 303 7.83 12.53 -1.55
C TYR A 303 6.51 13.09 -0.97
N ILE A 304 6.36 13.07 0.35
CA ILE A 304 5.16 13.63 1.02
C ILE A 304 5.07 15.14 0.78
N GLN A 305 6.17 15.88 0.93
CA GLN A 305 6.20 17.31 0.65
C GLN A 305 5.81 17.65 -0.80
N MET A 306 6.24 16.84 -1.77
CA MET A 306 5.86 17.02 -3.18
C MET A 306 4.36 16.80 -3.40
N LEU A 307 3.75 15.85 -2.68
CA LEU A 307 2.29 15.67 -2.70
C LEU A 307 1.57 16.85 -2.04
N GLU A 308 1.99 17.24 -0.84
CA GLU A 308 1.36 18.35 -0.09
C GLU A 308 1.45 19.70 -0.83
N ASN A 309 2.50 19.90 -1.62
CA ASN A 309 2.72 21.13 -2.40
C ASN A 309 2.29 21.00 -3.87
N TYR A 310 1.57 19.94 -4.25
CA TYR A 310 1.31 19.63 -5.65
C TYR A 310 0.53 20.74 -6.39
N GLU A 311 -0.36 21.44 -5.72
CA GLU A 311 -1.14 22.58 -6.27
C GLU A 311 -0.48 23.94 -5.98
N ASN A 312 0.73 23.98 -5.45
CA ASN A 312 1.42 25.24 -5.20
C ASN A 312 1.97 25.83 -6.51
N GLU A 313 1.34 26.89 -6.99
CA GLU A 313 1.70 27.58 -8.24
C GLU A 313 3.14 28.16 -8.26
N ASN A 314 3.76 28.33 -7.09
CA ASN A 314 5.13 28.83 -6.96
C ASN A 314 6.19 27.73 -7.04
N GLU A 315 5.80 26.48 -7.12
CA GLU A 315 6.71 25.32 -7.23
C GLU A 315 6.50 24.61 -8.56
N ARG A 316 7.55 23.91 -9.03
CA ARG A 316 7.43 23.03 -10.19
C ARG A 316 6.51 21.85 -9.83
N THR A 317 5.47 21.63 -10.61
CA THR A 317 4.62 20.45 -10.48
C THR A 317 5.41 19.20 -10.87
N PRO A 318 5.59 18.22 -9.96
CA PRO A 318 6.28 16.98 -10.28
C PRO A 318 5.45 16.13 -11.25
N GLY A 319 6.13 15.49 -12.20
CA GLY A 319 5.48 14.49 -13.06
C GLY A 319 5.26 13.14 -12.35
N PRO A 320 4.36 12.30 -12.86
CA PRO A 320 4.12 10.97 -12.29
C PRO A 320 5.38 10.10 -12.24
N ALA A 321 6.25 10.16 -13.28
CA ALA A 321 7.47 9.38 -13.35
C ALA A 321 8.48 9.74 -12.24
N GLU A 322 8.52 11.00 -11.80
CA GLU A 322 9.35 11.42 -10.67
C GLU A 322 8.89 10.79 -9.36
N PHE A 323 7.59 10.80 -9.09
CA PHE A 323 7.01 10.11 -7.93
C PHE A 323 7.34 8.61 -7.94
N PHE A 324 7.19 7.96 -9.09
CA PHE A 324 7.53 6.53 -9.22
C PHE A 324 9.01 6.27 -8.97
N ALA A 325 9.92 7.06 -9.55
CA ALA A 325 11.36 6.90 -9.39
C ALA A 325 11.80 7.06 -7.93
N ILE A 326 11.30 8.07 -7.22
CA ILE A 326 11.62 8.30 -5.80
C ILE A 326 11.12 7.12 -4.96
N ARG A 327 9.88 6.70 -5.13
CA ARG A 327 9.27 5.60 -4.37
C ARG A 327 10.03 4.29 -4.58
N THR A 328 10.30 3.92 -5.83
CA THR A 328 10.98 2.66 -6.14
C THR A 328 12.44 2.66 -5.68
N LYS A 329 13.11 3.84 -5.66
CA LYS A 329 14.42 4.01 -5.04
C LYS A 329 14.40 3.71 -3.55
N ILE A 330 13.39 4.18 -2.83
CA ILE A 330 13.21 3.90 -1.40
C ILE A 330 13.06 2.39 -1.17
N ILE A 331 12.15 1.74 -1.93
CA ILE A 331 11.90 0.30 -1.82
C ILE A 331 13.19 -0.50 -2.08
N LYS A 332 13.89 -0.18 -3.19
CA LYS A 332 15.16 -0.83 -3.54
C LYS A 332 16.19 -0.68 -2.42
N SER A 333 16.39 0.52 -1.90
CA SER A 333 17.32 0.77 -0.79
C SER A 333 16.97 -0.07 0.44
N CYS A 334 15.68 -0.18 0.81
CA CYS A 334 15.23 -1.01 1.93
C CYS A 334 15.52 -2.51 1.70
N VAL A 335 15.27 -3.03 0.49
CA VAL A 335 15.60 -4.42 0.14
C VAL A 335 17.11 -4.65 0.23
N ASP A 336 17.94 -3.78 -0.36
CA ASP A 336 19.40 -3.88 -0.35
C ASP A 336 19.96 -3.86 1.08
N ILE A 337 19.39 -3.03 1.96
CA ILE A 337 19.71 -3.00 3.39
C ILE A 337 19.47 -4.38 4.02
N VAL A 338 18.25 -4.93 3.89
CA VAL A 338 17.89 -6.18 4.56
C VAL A 338 18.69 -7.37 4.03
N VAL A 339 18.94 -7.42 2.72
CA VAL A 339 19.84 -8.42 2.10
C VAL A 339 21.24 -8.35 2.73
N ARG A 340 21.82 -7.17 2.86
CA ARG A 340 23.14 -6.98 3.47
C ARG A 340 23.20 -7.42 4.92
N LEU A 341 22.15 -7.08 5.71
CA LEU A 341 22.05 -7.49 7.12
C LEU A 341 21.99 -9.01 7.26
N LEU A 342 21.14 -9.68 6.47
CA LEU A 342 20.98 -11.13 6.47
C LEU A 342 22.31 -11.83 6.10
N LEU A 343 22.95 -11.41 5.01
CA LEU A 343 24.25 -11.97 4.57
C LEU A 343 25.34 -11.80 5.63
N THR A 344 25.30 -10.73 6.41
CA THR A 344 26.26 -10.47 7.48
C THR A 344 26.04 -11.38 8.68
N LEU A 345 24.79 -11.66 9.03
CA LEU A 345 24.43 -12.60 10.12
C LEU A 345 24.77 -14.05 9.75
N GLY A 346 24.83 -14.37 8.46
CA GLY A 346 25.18 -15.71 7.96
C GLY A 346 24.11 -16.77 8.21
N GLY A 347 24.50 -18.03 8.21
CA GLY A 347 23.58 -19.17 8.21
C GLY A 347 22.53 -19.21 9.33
N ALA A 348 22.81 -18.61 10.48
CA ALA A 348 21.87 -18.54 11.59
C ALA A 348 20.60 -17.71 11.27
N ALA A 349 20.70 -16.75 10.33
CA ALA A 349 19.57 -15.92 9.91
C ALA A 349 18.70 -16.56 8.81
N LEU A 350 19.05 -17.76 8.32
CA LEU A 350 18.33 -18.46 7.26
C LEU A 350 17.18 -19.34 7.78
N TYR A 351 17.09 -19.54 9.09
CA TYR A 351 16.03 -20.37 9.66
C TYR A 351 14.67 -19.70 9.45
N LYS A 352 13.72 -20.47 8.87
CA LYS A 352 12.34 -20.01 8.66
C LYS A 352 11.69 -19.58 9.98
N GLY A 353 10.93 -18.51 9.90
CA GLY A 353 10.25 -17.90 11.05
C GLY A 353 11.12 -16.93 11.85
N GLY A 354 12.37 -16.71 11.44
CA GLY A 354 13.19 -15.63 11.97
C GLY A 354 12.70 -14.28 11.43
N PRO A 355 12.73 -13.19 12.23
CA PRO A 355 12.18 -11.90 11.80
C PRO A 355 12.86 -11.34 10.55
N ILE A 356 14.19 -11.42 10.44
CA ILE A 356 14.92 -10.88 9.26
C ILE A 356 14.62 -11.72 8.01
N GLU A 357 14.50 -13.03 8.14
CA GLU A 357 14.16 -13.93 7.02
C GLU A 357 12.77 -13.60 6.47
N LEU A 358 11.78 -13.46 7.36
CA LEU A 358 10.42 -13.09 6.98
C LEU A 358 10.36 -11.72 6.34
N ILE A 359 10.97 -10.71 6.96
CA ILE A 359 11.04 -9.34 6.43
C ILE A 359 11.69 -9.34 5.05
N LEU A 360 12.78 -10.08 4.85
CA LEU A 360 13.46 -10.13 3.54
C LEU A 360 12.53 -10.65 2.44
N ARG A 361 11.86 -11.78 2.67
CA ARG A 361 10.94 -12.36 1.70
C ARG A 361 9.80 -11.39 1.35
N ASP A 362 9.24 -10.78 2.36
CA ASP A 362 8.16 -9.82 2.19
C ASP A 362 8.63 -8.57 1.43
N LEU A 363 9.78 -7.99 1.77
CA LEU A 363 10.30 -6.80 1.07
C LEU A 363 10.73 -7.09 -0.38
N ILE A 364 11.29 -8.27 -0.66
CA ILE A 364 11.52 -8.69 -2.05
C ILE A 364 10.19 -8.71 -2.80
N SER A 365 9.14 -9.28 -2.19
CA SER A 365 7.81 -9.33 -2.81
C SER A 365 7.19 -7.94 -3.02
N VAL A 366 7.38 -7.00 -2.09
CA VAL A 366 7.02 -5.58 -2.32
C VAL A 366 7.75 -5.01 -3.53
N GLY A 367 9.05 -5.30 -3.67
CA GLY A 367 9.90 -4.83 -4.78
C GLY A 367 9.56 -5.47 -6.13
N THR A 368 8.90 -6.63 -6.16
CA THR A 368 8.48 -7.29 -7.42
C THR A 368 7.11 -6.83 -7.93
N HIS A 369 6.37 -6.04 -7.15
CA HIS A 369 5.11 -5.49 -7.64
C HIS A 369 5.35 -4.63 -8.89
N LYS A 370 4.51 -4.78 -9.94
CA LYS A 370 4.73 -4.13 -11.25
C LYS A 370 5.02 -2.63 -11.13
N THR A 371 4.32 -1.94 -10.23
CA THR A 371 4.53 -0.50 -9.99
C THR A 371 5.71 -0.19 -9.07
N SER A 372 6.47 -1.20 -8.62
CA SER A 372 7.65 -1.06 -7.76
C SER A 372 8.96 -1.44 -8.46
N LEU A 373 8.90 -1.78 -9.76
CA LEU A 373 10.08 -2.11 -10.56
C LEU A 373 10.97 -0.87 -10.74
N TYR A 374 12.15 -0.92 -10.12
CA TYR A 374 13.05 0.23 -10.04
C TYR A 374 13.56 0.67 -11.42
N GLU A 375 14.05 -0.28 -12.22
CA GLU A 375 14.65 -0.01 -13.53
C GLU A 375 13.66 0.65 -14.49
N ASP A 376 12.42 0.18 -14.53
CA ASP A 376 11.35 0.73 -15.36
C ASP A 376 10.97 2.15 -14.91
N SER A 377 10.89 2.36 -13.61
CA SER A 377 10.52 3.65 -13.03
C SER A 377 11.58 4.73 -13.30
N VAL A 378 12.86 4.41 -13.11
CA VAL A 378 13.93 5.38 -13.38
C VAL A 378 14.15 5.61 -14.87
N ALA A 379 13.93 4.62 -15.74
CA ALA A 379 13.97 4.79 -17.18
C ALA A 379 12.84 5.73 -17.66
N SER A 380 11.63 5.58 -17.12
CA SER A 380 10.50 6.49 -17.39
C SER A 380 10.82 7.92 -16.95
N TYR A 381 11.37 8.09 -15.75
CA TYR A 381 11.76 9.41 -15.27
C TYR A 381 12.92 10.01 -16.10
N GLY A 382 13.88 9.20 -16.54
CA GLY A 382 14.95 9.64 -17.45
C GLY A 382 14.41 10.18 -18.77
N LYS A 383 13.37 9.56 -19.35
CA LYS A 383 12.67 10.09 -20.54
C LYS A 383 12.05 11.48 -20.26
N GLU A 384 11.37 11.64 -19.13
CA GLU A 384 10.79 12.91 -18.72
C GLU A 384 11.85 14.00 -18.58
N LEU A 385 13.00 13.70 -17.94
CA LEU A 385 14.11 14.63 -17.77
C LEU A 385 14.75 15.08 -19.11
N PHE A 386 14.70 14.25 -20.15
CA PHE A 386 15.11 14.62 -21.51
C PHE A 386 14.01 15.26 -22.35
N GLY A 387 12.82 15.51 -21.77
CA GLY A 387 11.69 16.14 -22.47
C GLY A 387 10.94 15.21 -23.42
N PHE A 388 11.14 13.89 -23.33
CA PHE A 388 10.30 12.93 -24.04
C PHE A 388 9.00 12.71 -23.25
N ASN A 389 7.85 12.68 -23.94
CA ASN A 389 6.59 12.31 -23.30
C ASN A 389 6.71 10.88 -22.78
N GLY A 390 6.80 10.74 -21.46
CA GLY A 390 6.84 9.43 -20.81
C GLY A 390 5.49 8.75 -21.01
N GLU A 391 5.46 7.55 -21.59
CA GLU A 391 4.35 6.65 -21.37
C GLU A 391 4.35 6.34 -19.87
N THR A 392 3.35 6.82 -19.16
CA THR A 392 3.10 6.44 -17.78
C THR A 392 2.83 4.94 -17.78
N LEU A 393 3.65 4.18 -17.07
CA LEU A 393 3.38 2.78 -16.78
C LEU A 393 2.07 2.72 -15.98
N GLY A 394 0.94 2.49 -16.69
CA GLY A 394 -0.34 2.16 -16.10
C GLY A 394 -0.36 0.69 -15.66
#